data_5fe4ef61b64d021e9be1ab58532fa47c
#
_entry.id   5fe4ef61b64d021e9be1ab58532fa47c
#
_cell.length_a   1.000
_cell.length_b   1.000
_cell.length_c   1.000
_cell.angle_alpha   90.00
_cell.angle_beta   90.00
_cell.angle_gamma   90.00
#
_symmetry.space_group_name_H-M   'P 1'
#
loop_
_entity.id
_entity.type
_entity.pdbx_description
1 polymer ?
#
loop_
_entity_poly.entity_id
_entity_poly.type
_entity_poly.pdbx_seq_one_letter_code
_entity_poly.pdbx_strand_id
1 'polypeptide(L)'
;MISLTPLILRLADKPVGFTKQWFRQVDGGAAYAMIDLEALPLPAAWVIHSNDKSRHVGERAEDTTNIFDVVICIENARRHKINEIDDELLAYRMAVKNLLLGWEIEPDVRPIVFNGGRVLQYQETKVFWADSYSFDALITNYLPDPSPFESVVYTGDTL
;
A
#
# COMPACT_ATOMS: atom_id res chain seq x y z
N MET A 1 -10.39 -0.27 -8.52
CA MET A 1 -9.20 0.09 -7.72
C MET A 1 -9.62 0.77 -6.44
N ILE A 2 -9.04 0.38 -5.33
CA ILE A 2 -9.32 0.97 -4.01
C ILE A 2 -8.15 1.86 -3.62
N SER A 3 -8.45 3.01 -3.00
CA SER A 3 -7.42 3.93 -2.54
C SER A 3 -6.51 3.29 -1.48
N LEU A 4 -5.21 3.46 -1.64
CA LEU A 4 -4.21 3.01 -0.66
C LEU A 4 -3.88 4.07 0.41
N THR A 5 -4.52 5.22 0.36
CA THR A 5 -4.30 6.30 1.34
C THR A 5 -4.49 5.84 2.79
N PRO A 6 -5.50 5.02 3.14
CA PRO A 6 -5.61 4.51 4.50
C PRO A 6 -4.42 3.68 4.97
N LEU A 7 -3.76 2.98 4.06
CA LEU A 7 -2.52 2.24 4.37
C LEU A 7 -1.37 3.18 4.70
N ILE A 8 -1.21 4.24 3.91
CA ILE A 8 -0.18 5.26 4.15
C ILE A 8 -0.38 5.89 5.53
N LEU A 9 -1.61 6.25 5.86
CA LEU A 9 -1.95 6.83 7.16
C LEU A 9 -1.70 5.85 8.31
N ARG A 10 -2.03 4.57 8.11
CA ARG A 10 -1.81 3.55 9.13
C ARG A 10 -0.33 3.31 9.40
N LEU A 11 0.51 3.36 8.37
CA LEU A 11 1.95 3.16 8.50
C LEU A 11 2.70 4.42 8.97
N ALA A 12 2.08 5.59 8.92
CA ALA A 12 2.69 6.84 9.35
C ALA A 12 2.95 6.89 10.85
N ASP A 13 2.13 6.21 11.64
CA ASP A 13 2.21 6.20 13.09
C ASP A 13 3.02 5.01 13.60
N LYS A 14 3.94 5.29 14.51
CA LYS A 14 4.76 4.25 15.15
C LYS A 14 3.87 3.29 15.95
N PRO A 15 3.98 1.97 15.70
CA PRO A 15 3.26 0.99 16.51
C PRO A 15 3.74 0.99 17.96
N VAL A 16 2.81 0.69 18.86
CA VAL A 16 3.12 0.54 20.28
C VAL A 16 4.13 -0.59 20.47
N GLY A 17 5.15 -0.32 21.24
CA GLY A 17 6.22 -1.31 21.54
C GLY A 17 7.36 -1.35 20.52
N PHE A 18 7.30 -0.59 19.45
CA PHE A 18 8.42 -0.46 18.54
C PHE A 18 9.48 0.46 19.15
N THR A 19 10.71 -0.02 19.31
CA THR A 19 11.76 0.66 20.09
C THR A 19 12.77 1.42 19.24
N LYS A 20 12.77 1.21 17.92
CA LYS A 20 13.65 1.90 16.99
C LYS A 20 13.00 3.17 16.44
N GLN A 21 13.77 3.96 15.71
CA GLN A 21 13.25 5.11 14.98
C GLN A 21 12.22 4.62 13.94
N TRP A 22 11.00 5.11 14.04
CA TRP A 22 9.97 4.80 13.04
C TRP A 22 10.22 5.55 11.73
N PHE A 23 9.47 5.21 10.70
CA PHE A 23 9.61 5.85 9.40
C PHE A 23 9.43 7.37 9.50
N ARG A 24 10.40 8.09 8.99
CA ARG A 24 10.35 9.56 8.91
C ARG A 24 9.47 10.04 7.78
N GLN A 25 9.26 9.17 6.79
CA GLN A 25 8.45 9.44 5.61
C GLN A 25 7.70 8.19 5.24
N VAL A 26 6.39 8.32 5.02
CA VAL A 26 5.53 7.26 4.46
C VAL A 26 4.70 7.91 3.37
N ASP A 27 4.89 7.50 2.12
CA ASP A 27 4.25 8.07 0.96
C ASP A 27 3.78 7.00 -0.02
N GLY A 28 3.20 7.42 -1.13
CA GLY A 28 2.73 6.55 -2.20
C GLY A 28 3.71 6.40 -3.36
N GLY A 29 3.27 5.74 -4.42
CA GLY A 29 4.10 5.39 -5.56
C GLY A 29 4.64 6.60 -6.34
N ALA A 30 3.88 7.68 -6.44
CA ALA A 30 4.34 8.88 -7.12
C ALA A 30 5.56 9.51 -6.42
N ALA A 31 5.53 9.57 -5.10
CA ALA A 31 6.65 10.04 -4.30
C ALA A 31 7.86 9.11 -4.44
N TYR A 32 7.64 7.80 -4.50
CA TYR A 32 8.70 6.83 -4.73
C TYR A 32 9.42 7.06 -6.07
N ALA A 33 8.69 7.35 -7.12
CA ALA A 33 9.25 7.62 -8.44
C ALA A 33 10.10 8.89 -8.50
N MET A 34 9.92 9.80 -7.54
CA MET A 34 10.61 11.10 -7.47
C MET A 34 11.64 11.18 -6.34
N ILE A 35 12.10 10.05 -5.82
CA ILE A 35 13.05 10.03 -4.71
C ILE A 35 14.36 10.70 -5.11
N ASP A 36 14.81 11.61 -4.26
CA ASP A 36 16.20 12.06 -4.22
C ASP A 36 16.96 11.23 -3.17
N LEU A 37 17.80 10.33 -3.65
CA LEU A 37 18.53 9.39 -2.79
C LEU A 37 19.47 10.07 -1.81
N GLU A 38 19.99 11.25 -2.14
CA GLU A 38 20.93 11.98 -1.28
C GLU A 38 20.22 12.71 -0.13
N ALA A 39 18.99 13.16 -0.39
CA ALA A 39 18.21 13.94 0.57
C ALA A 39 17.11 13.13 1.27
N LEU A 40 17.11 11.82 1.11
CA LEU A 40 16.06 10.96 1.62
C LEU A 40 16.11 10.83 3.15
N PRO A 41 15.06 11.24 3.88
CA PRO A 41 14.98 11.01 5.32
C PRO A 41 14.73 9.53 5.58
N LEU A 42 15.65 8.87 6.28
CA LEU A 42 15.59 7.44 6.60
C LEU A 42 15.35 7.21 8.09
N PRO A 43 14.66 6.15 8.46
CA PRO A 43 14.01 5.14 7.62
C PRO A 43 12.76 5.71 6.91
N ALA A 44 12.44 5.16 5.76
CA ALA A 44 11.29 5.59 4.97
C ALA A 44 10.53 4.38 4.39
N ALA A 45 9.27 4.57 4.10
CA ALA A 45 8.43 3.55 3.47
C ALA A 45 7.52 4.16 2.41
N TRP A 46 7.18 3.35 1.42
CA TRP A 46 6.24 3.73 0.36
C TRP A 46 5.25 2.60 0.14
N VAL A 47 3.99 2.98 -0.02
CA VAL A 47 2.91 2.06 -0.40
C VAL A 47 2.65 2.25 -1.87
N ILE A 48 2.92 1.22 -2.65
CA ILE A 48 2.89 1.29 -4.11
C ILE A 48 1.86 0.31 -4.64
N HIS A 49 0.91 0.80 -5.42
CA HIS A 49 -0.01 -0.08 -6.12
C HIS A 49 0.77 -0.86 -7.18
N SER A 50 0.76 -2.18 -7.05
CA SER A 50 1.55 -3.06 -7.90
C SER A 50 0.74 -3.61 -9.06
N ASN A 51 -0.41 -4.19 -8.77
CA ASN A 51 -1.23 -4.86 -9.76
C ASN A 51 -2.66 -5.09 -9.26
N ASP A 52 -3.58 -5.18 -10.19
CA ASP A 52 -4.95 -5.64 -9.94
C ASP A 52 -5.21 -6.90 -10.75
N LYS A 53 -5.99 -7.80 -10.16
CA LYS A 53 -6.60 -8.92 -10.88
C LYS A 53 -8.08 -8.86 -10.65
N SER A 54 -8.86 -8.91 -11.71
CA SER A 54 -10.29 -8.79 -11.64
C SER A 54 -10.98 -9.98 -12.25
N ARG A 55 -12.05 -10.43 -11.58
CA ARG A 55 -12.93 -11.47 -12.07
C ARG A 55 -14.36 -10.94 -12.09
N HIS A 56 -15.00 -11.12 -13.20
CA HIS A 56 -16.40 -10.71 -13.38
C HIS A 56 -17.33 -11.56 -12.51
N VAL A 57 -18.21 -10.91 -11.77
CA VAL A 57 -19.20 -11.56 -10.91
C VAL A 57 -20.55 -10.89 -11.16
N GLY A 58 -21.27 -11.35 -12.16
CA GLY A 58 -22.53 -10.73 -12.57
C GLY A 58 -22.30 -9.51 -13.48
N GLU A 59 -23.36 -8.81 -13.84
CA GLU A 59 -23.33 -7.75 -14.85
C GLU A 59 -22.68 -6.45 -14.37
N ARG A 60 -22.72 -6.19 -13.07
CA ARG A 60 -22.26 -4.91 -12.48
C ARG A 60 -21.31 -5.08 -11.32
N ALA A 61 -20.74 -6.25 -11.16
CA ALA A 61 -19.84 -6.51 -10.06
C ALA A 61 -18.58 -7.22 -10.54
N GLU A 62 -17.47 -6.92 -9.90
CA GLU A 62 -16.22 -7.63 -10.11
C GLU A 62 -15.59 -7.94 -8.75
N ASP A 63 -15.00 -9.12 -8.64
CA ASP A 63 -14.17 -9.50 -7.51
C ASP A 63 -12.72 -9.17 -7.89
N THR A 64 -12.15 -8.22 -7.18
CA THR A 64 -10.84 -7.67 -7.52
C THR A 64 -9.84 -8.01 -6.43
N THR A 65 -8.71 -8.58 -6.84
CA THR A 65 -7.53 -8.72 -5.97
C THR A 65 -6.62 -7.52 -6.19
N ASN A 66 -6.45 -6.72 -5.17
CA ASN A 66 -5.59 -5.55 -5.18
C ASN A 66 -4.25 -5.91 -4.58
N ILE A 67 -3.18 -5.82 -5.35
CA ILE A 67 -1.83 -6.15 -4.94
C ILE A 67 -1.03 -4.86 -4.79
N PHE A 68 -0.41 -4.69 -3.64
CA PHE A 68 0.43 -3.53 -3.35
C PHE A 68 1.74 -3.97 -2.70
N ASP A 69 2.76 -3.17 -2.89
CA ASP A 69 4.05 -3.35 -2.24
C ASP A 69 4.25 -2.28 -1.17
N VAL A 70 4.81 -2.69 -0.05
CA VAL A 70 5.40 -1.77 0.92
C VAL A 70 6.89 -1.82 0.73
N VAL A 71 7.45 -0.74 0.21
CA VAL A 71 8.89 -0.59 0.02
C VAL A 71 9.47 0.08 1.26
N ILE A 72 10.43 -0.58 1.88
CA ILE A 72 11.12 -0.08 3.07
C ILE A 72 12.54 0.27 2.68
N CYS A 73 12.99 1.46 3.03
CA CYS A 73 14.38 1.87 2.90
C CYS A 73 14.94 2.20 4.27
N ILE A 74 16.02 1.54 4.59
CA ILE A 74 16.81 1.81 5.81
C ILE A 74 18.23 2.18 5.46
N GLU A 75 18.88 2.87 6.38
CA GLU A 75 20.29 3.20 6.24
C GLU A 75 21.15 1.95 6.45
N ASN A 76 22.01 1.68 5.51
CA ASN A 76 23.06 0.69 5.62
C ASN A 76 24.31 1.39 6.18
N ALA A 77 24.35 1.62 7.47
CA ALA A 77 25.48 2.28 8.08
C ALA A 77 26.73 1.40 7.96
N ARG A 78 27.78 1.96 7.46
CA ARG A 78 29.06 1.29 7.15
C ARG A 78 29.70 0.52 8.31
N ARG A 79 29.20 0.69 9.52
CA ARG A 79 29.72 0.09 10.74
C ARG A 79 28.93 -1.08 11.25
N HIS A 80 27.77 -1.37 10.64
CA HIS A 80 26.98 -2.52 11.04
C HIS A 80 27.54 -3.77 10.41
N LYS A 81 27.65 -4.81 11.21
CA LYS A 81 27.88 -6.16 10.69
C LYS A 81 26.69 -6.52 9.80
N ILE A 82 26.93 -7.30 8.78
CA ILE A 82 25.90 -7.70 7.80
C ILE A 82 24.63 -8.22 8.49
N ASN A 83 24.78 -9.00 9.55
CA ASN A 83 23.67 -9.54 10.34
C ASN A 83 22.82 -8.47 11.04
N GLU A 84 23.42 -7.36 11.48
CA GLU A 84 22.70 -6.30 12.19
C GLU A 84 21.75 -5.53 11.25
N ILE A 85 22.15 -5.39 9.99
CA ILE A 85 21.30 -4.76 8.96
C ILE A 85 20.09 -5.64 8.65
N ASP A 86 20.32 -6.94 8.51
CA ASP A 86 19.25 -7.89 8.27
C ASP A 86 18.28 -7.95 9.44
N ASP A 87 18.76 -7.92 10.67
CA ASP A 87 17.94 -7.90 11.87
C ASP A 87 17.16 -6.59 12.00
N GLU A 88 17.77 -5.46 11.67
CA GLU A 88 17.08 -4.17 11.66
C GLU A 88 15.98 -4.13 10.60
N LEU A 89 16.28 -4.55 9.39
CA LEU A 89 15.29 -4.65 8.32
C LEU A 89 14.15 -5.58 8.71
N LEU A 90 14.47 -6.72 9.31
CA LEU A 90 13.49 -7.69 9.79
C LEU A 90 12.57 -7.06 10.84
N ALA A 91 13.06 -6.24 11.74
CA ALA A 91 12.27 -5.55 12.75
C ALA A 91 11.24 -4.62 12.12
N TYR A 92 11.61 -3.85 11.10
CA TYR A 92 10.66 -3.00 10.35
C TYR A 92 9.65 -3.83 9.58
N ARG A 93 10.08 -4.88 8.92
CA ARG A 93 9.19 -5.77 8.18
C ARG A 93 8.15 -6.42 9.08
N MET A 94 8.56 -6.90 10.24
CA MET A 94 7.65 -7.51 11.21
C MET A 94 6.67 -6.48 11.79
N ALA A 95 7.13 -5.28 12.09
CA ALA A 95 6.25 -4.21 12.57
C ALA A 95 5.19 -3.83 11.53
N VAL A 96 5.59 -3.69 10.28
CA VAL A 96 4.65 -3.43 9.17
C VAL A 96 3.66 -4.58 9.00
N LYS A 97 4.12 -5.82 9.04
CA LYS A 97 3.24 -6.99 8.97
C LYS A 97 2.20 -6.99 10.09
N ASN A 98 2.61 -6.68 11.31
CA ASN A 98 1.70 -6.63 12.45
C ASN A 98 0.64 -5.54 12.30
N LEU A 99 0.95 -4.45 11.62
CA LEU A 99 -0.01 -3.40 11.33
C LEU A 99 -0.99 -3.76 10.21
N LEU A 100 -0.55 -4.54 9.23
CA LEU A 100 -1.31 -4.78 8.01
C LEU A 100 -2.05 -6.11 7.97
N LEU A 101 -1.43 -7.20 8.45
CA LEU A 101 -2.03 -8.52 8.35
C LEU A 101 -3.35 -8.59 9.12
N GLY A 102 -4.39 -9.03 8.44
CA GLY A 102 -5.72 -9.16 9.01
C GLY A 102 -6.49 -7.85 9.13
N TRP A 103 -5.90 -6.72 8.77
CA TRP A 103 -6.57 -5.44 8.78
C TRP A 103 -7.43 -5.26 7.53
N GLU A 104 -8.60 -4.68 7.71
CA GLU A 104 -9.51 -4.32 6.63
C GLU A 104 -9.33 -2.83 6.31
N ILE A 105 -8.94 -2.53 5.08
CA ILE A 105 -8.68 -1.15 4.65
C ILE A 105 -9.96 -0.31 4.64
N GLU A 106 -11.08 -0.94 4.32
CA GLU A 106 -12.42 -0.36 4.32
C GLU A 106 -13.42 -1.42 4.80
N PRO A 107 -14.62 -1.01 5.25
CA PRO A 107 -15.71 -1.95 5.43
C PRO A 107 -15.99 -2.71 4.13
N ASP A 108 -16.35 -3.96 4.23
CA ASP A 108 -16.67 -4.85 3.09
C ASP A 108 -15.48 -5.25 2.20
N VAL A 109 -14.28 -4.86 2.56
CA VAL A 109 -13.04 -5.32 1.94
C VAL A 109 -12.46 -6.44 2.81
N ARG A 110 -11.98 -7.51 2.18
CA ARG A 110 -11.38 -8.61 2.91
C ARG A 110 -10.06 -8.22 3.56
N PRO A 111 -9.67 -8.93 4.64
CA PRO A 111 -8.42 -8.66 5.33
C PRO A 111 -7.19 -8.78 4.45
N ILE A 112 -6.18 -7.97 4.74
CA ILE A 112 -4.90 -7.99 4.05
C ILE A 112 -4.15 -9.28 4.35
N VAL A 113 -3.57 -9.87 3.30
CA VAL A 113 -2.68 -11.02 3.36
C VAL A 113 -1.30 -10.68 2.83
N PHE A 114 -0.31 -11.47 3.24
CA PHE A 114 1.09 -11.31 2.84
C PHE A 114 1.43 -12.28 1.71
N ASN A 115 2.10 -11.79 0.66
CA ASN A 115 2.44 -12.58 -0.52
C ASN A 115 3.94 -12.90 -0.66
N GLY A 116 4.77 -12.31 0.16
CA GLY A 116 6.23 -12.49 0.10
C GLY A 116 6.98 -11.19 -0.08
N GLY A 117 8.28 -11.25 0.06
CA GLY A 117 9.14 -10.10 -0.05
C GLY A 117 10.40 -10.37 -0.86
N ARG A 118 11.04 -9.29 -1.30
CA ARG A 118 12.28 -9.34 -2.06
C ARG A 118 13.14 -8.11 -1.82
N VAL A 119 14.43 -8.29 -1.90
CA VAL A 119 15.34 -7.16 -1.98
C VAL A 119 15.17 -6.47 -3.33
N LEU A 120 15.09 -5.14 -3.33
CA LEU A 120 15.10 -4.35 -4.54
C LEU A 120 16.50 -3.90 -4.90
N GLN A 121 17.24 -3.39 -3.91
CA GLN A 121 18.54 -2.81 -4.13
C GLN A 121 19.34 -2.77 -2.85
N TYR A 122 20.62 -3.16 -2.93
CA TYR A 122 21.63 -2.86 -1.93
C TYR A 122 22.53 -1.77 -2.50
N GLN A 123 22.66 -0.69 -1.74
CA GLN A 123 23.65 0.34 -1.99
C GLN A 123 24.60 0.40 -0.79
N GLU A 124 25.74 1.07 -0.94
CA GLU A 124 26.71 1.21 0.18
C GLU A 124 26.08 1.76 1.45
N THR A 125 25.11 2.65 1.31
CA THR A 125 24.51 3.39 2.41
C THR A 125 23.04 3.11 2.65
N LYS A 126 22.38 2.38 1.74
CA LYS A 126 20.92 2.15 1.79
C LYS A 126 20.55 0.76 1.35
N VAL A 127 19.52 0.21 1.98
CA VAL A 127 18.88 -1.05 1.58
C VAL A 127 17.41 -0.77 1.27
N PHE A 128 16.97 -1.20 0.10
CA PHE A 128 15.58 -1.15 -0.34
C PHE A 128 15.01 -2.56 -0.37
N TRP A 129 13.89 -2.74 0.31
CA TRP A 129 13.17 -4.01 0.36
C TRP A 129 11.71 -3.80 0.03
N ALA A 130 11.12 -4.71 -0.73
CA ALA A 130 9.69 -4.70 -1.02
C ALA A 130 9.00 -5.94 -0.45
N ASP A 131 7.98 -5.71 0.34
CA ASP A 131 7.05 -6.75 0.78
C ASP A 131 5.73 -6.57 0.04
N SER A 132 5.25 -7.65 -0.58
CA SER A 132 4.00 -7.67 -1.33
C SER A 132 2.85 -8.15 -0.46
N TYR A 133 1.76 -7.41 -0.51
CA TYR A 133 0.50 -7.70 0.17
C TYR A 133 -0.65 -7.64 -0.82
N SER A 134 -1.75 -8.23 -0.44
CA SER A 134 -2.97 -8.12 -1.24
C SER A 134 -4.21 -8.18 -0.38
N PHE A 135 -5.31 -7.71 -0.95
CA PHE A 135 -6.64 -7.87 -0.39
C PHE A 135 -7.67 -7.98 -1.51
N ASP A 136 -8.72 -8.72 -1.24
CA ASP A 136 -9.82 -8.87 -2.18
C ASP A 136 -10.94 -7.91 -1.84
N ALA A 137 -11.56 -7.36 -2.86
CA ALA A 137 -12.69 -6.47 -2.74
C ALA A 137 -13.74 -6.78 -3.81
N LEU A 138 -15.00 -6.79 -3.41
CA LEU A 138 -16.11 -6.81 -4.34
C LEU A 138 -16.42 -5.37 -4.74
N ILE A 139 -16.19 -5.05 -6.00
CA ILE A 139 -16.50 -3.75 -6.55
C ILE A 139 -17.79 -3.85 -7.34
N THR A 140 -18.77 -3.08 -6.94
CA THR A 140 -20.05 -3.00 -7.62
C THR A 140 -20.20 -1.63 -8.27
N ASN A 141 -20.85 -1.61 -9.41
CA ASN A 141 -21.20 -0.34 -10.04
C ASN A 141 -22.40 0.27 -9.32
N TYR A 142 -22.12 1.18 -8.41
CA TYR A 142 -23.12 1.93 -7.66
C TYR A 142 -23.56 3.23 -8.35
N LEU A 143 -23.23 3.39 -9.61
CA LEU A 143 -23.91 4.46 -10.32
C LEU A 143 -25.40 4.16 -10.22
N PRO A 144 -26.17 5.01 -9.52
CA PRO A 144 -27.60 4.80 -9.45
C PRO A 144 -28.12 4.70 -10.87
N ASP A 145 -29.11 3.85 -11.08
CA ASP A 145 -29.85 3.87 -12.34
C ASP A 145 -30.19 5.33 -12.66
N PRO A 146 -30.12 5.74 -13.93
CA PRO A 146 -30.50 7.09 -14.28
C PRO A 146 -31.76 7.44 -13.53
N SER A 147 -31.72 8.47 -12.72
CA SER A 147 -32.87 8.80 -11.90
C SER A 147 -34.06 9.09 -12.83
N PRO A 148 -35.27 8.82 -12.42
CA PRO A 148 -36.42 9.24 -13.18
C PRO A 148 -36.36 10.71 -13.57
N PHE A 149 -35.69 11.50 -12.77
CA PHE A 149 -35.44 12.91 -13.06
C PHE A 149 -34.58 13.12 -14.32
N GLU A 150 -33.50 12.38 -14.48
CA GLU A 150 -32.66 12.47 -15.68
C GLU A 150 -33.40 12.03 -16.92
N SER A 151 -34.21 11.02 -16.79
CA SER A 151 -35.10 10.59 -17.90
C SER A 151 -36.11 11.66 -18.27
N VAL A 152 -36.62 12.37 -17.29
CA VAL A 152 -37.56 13.49 -17.53
C VAL A 152 -36.86 14.66 -18.19
N VAL A 153 -35.61 14.96 -17.81
CA VAL A 153 -34.85 16.03 -18.48
C VAL A 153 -34.62 15.70 -19.95
N TYR A 154 -34.28 14.45 -20.27
CA TYR A 154 -34.13 14.04 -21.67
C TYR A 154 -35.44 14.14 -22.47
N THR A 155 -36.54 13.79 -21.86
CA THR A 155 -37.85 13.95 -22.53
C THR A 155 -38.26 15.40 -22.65
N GLY A 156 -37.84 16.25 -21.72
CA GLY A 156 -38.08 17.70 -21.82
C GLY A 156 -37.28 18.35 -22.94
N ASP A 157 -36.11 17.88 -23.21
CA ASP A 157 -35.22 18.43 -24.24
C ASP A 157 -35.63 18.03 -25.66
N THR A 158 -36.54 17.13 -25.80
CA THR A 158 -37.09 16.74 -27.11
C THR A 158 -38.17 17.66 -27.62
N LEU A 159 -38.51 18.65 -26.88
CA LEU A 159 -39.42 19.70 -27.30
C LEU A 159 -38.67 20.77 -28.12
#